data_48584ff0f5b9bf3ca356ed8e9fb0233e
#
_entry.id   48584ff0f5b9bf3ca356ed8e9fb0233e
#
_cell.length_a   1.000
_cell.length_b   1.000
_cell.length_c   1.000
_cell.angle_alpha   90.00
_cell.angle_beta   90.00
_cell.angle_gamma   90.00
#
_symmetry.space_group_name_H-M   'P 1'
#
loop_
_entity.id
_entity.type
_entity.pdbx_description
1 polymer ?
#
loop_
_entity_poly.entity_id
_entity_poly.type
_entity_poly.pdbx_seq_one_letter_code
_entity_poly.pdbx_strand_id
1 'polypeptide(L)' 'MSSRDTAHAVLLRKAEWLLDEAAFEVGGGRYSDHQRRELATALDELSAALREPTDEVVPMVIEVEQ' A
#
# COMPACT_ATOMS: atom_id res chain seq x y z
N MET A 1 -12.74 17.01 -1.79
CA MET A 1 -11.78 15.91 -1.71
C MET A 1 -10.73 16.07 -2.78
N SER A 2 -9.50 15.81 -2.46
CA SER A 2 -8.42 16.03 -3.41
C SER A 2 -8.27 14.82 -4.33
N SER A 3 -7.68 15.05 -5.50
CA SER A 3 -7.39 13.96 -6.41
C SER A 3 -6.43 12.96 -5.82
N ARG A 4 -5.55 13.44 -4.97
CA ARG A 4 -4.60 12.56 -4.29
C ARG A 4 -5.34 11.58 -3.38
N ASP A 5 -6.33 12.07 -2.64
CA ASP A 5 -7.13 11.20 -1.78
C ASP A 5 -7.88 10.17 -2.59
N THR A 6 -8.41 10.57 -3.73
CA THR A 6 -9.09 9.65 -4.62
C THR A 6 -8.13 8.59 -5.15
N ALA A 7 -6.94 9.00 -5.54
CA ALA A 7 -5.94 8.07 -6.05
C ALA A 7 -5.51 7.08 -4.96
N HIS A 8 -5.35 7.57 -3.75
CA HIS A 8 -5.00 6.69 -2.63
C HIS A 8 -6.12 5.69 -2.34
N ALA A 9 -7.37 6.13 -2.44
CA ALA A 9 -8.49 5.23 -2.21
C ALA A 9 -8.50 4.10 -3.24
N VAL A 10 -8.22 4.42 -4.49
CA VAL A 10 -8.15 3.42 -5.55
C VAL A 10 -7.01 2.44 -5.30
N LEU A 11 -5.86 2.95 -4.90
CA LEU A 11 -4.71 2.10 -4.60
C LEU A 11 -5.01 1.16 -3.43
N LEU A 12 -5.66 1.68 -2.41
CA LEU A 12 -5.98 0.87 -1.25
C LEU A 12 -6.98 -0.23 -1.60
N ARG A 13 -7.90 0.08 -2.49
CA ARG A 13 -8.86 -0.92 -2.94
C ARG A 13 -8.19 -2.02 -3.74
N LYS A 14 -7.24 -1.65 -4.58
CA LYS A 14 -6.46 -2.62 -5.31
C LYS A 14 -5.64 -3.49 -4.39
N ALA A 15 -5.07 -2.89 -3.36
CA ALA A 15 -4.29 -3.63 -2.37
C ALA A 15 -5.16 -4.65 -1.65
N GLU A 16 -6.38 -4.26 -1.33
CA GLU A 16 -7.34 -5.15 -0.70
C GLU A 16 -7.55 -6.42 -1.53
N TRP A 17 -7.76 -6.23 -2.81
CA TRP A 17 -7.95 -7.33 -3.74
C TRP A 17 -6.72 -8.23 -3.81
N LEU A 18 -5.55 -7.62 -3.94
CA LEU A 18 -4.31 -8.38 -4.03
C LEU A 18 -4.05 -9.17 -2.76
N LEU A 19 -4.36 -8.59 -1.63
CA LEU A 19 -4.15 -9.27 -0.36
C LEU A 19 -5.14 -10.40 -0.16
N ASP A 20 -6.38 -10.19 -0.56
CA ASP A 20 -7.39 -11.24 -0.51
C ASP A 20 -6.99 -12.42 -1.35
N GLU A 21 -6.57 -12.16 -2.57
CA GLU A 21 -6.16 -13.20 -3.49
C GLU A 21 -4.94 -13.93 -2.95
N ALA A 22 -3.98 -13.17 -2.45
CA ALA A 22 -2.76 -13.76 -1.89
C ALA A 22 -3.07 -14.66 -0.71
N ALA A 23 -3.95 -14.21 0.17
CA ALA A 23 -4.32 -14.99 1.34
C ALA A 23 -4.92 -16.32 0.93
N PHE A 24 -5.78 -16.28 -0.08
CA PHE A 24 -6.42 -17.49 -0.58
C PHE A 24 -5.41 -18.42 -1.21
N GLU A 25 -4.54 -17.88 -2.07
CA GLU A 25 -3.59 -18.71 -2.81
C GLU A 25 -2.49 -19.26 -1.90
N VAL A 26 -2.04 -18.47 -0.96
CA VAL A 26 -1.04 -18.95 0.00
C VAL A 26 -1.64 -20.06 0.85
N GLY A 27 -2.88 -19.89 1.29
CA GLY A 27 -3.55 -20.89 2.07
C GLY A 27 -3.73 -22.19 1.32
N GLY A 28 -3.86 -22.12 -0.01
CA GLY A 28 -3.97 -23.31 -0.84
C GLY A 28 -2.65 -23.86 -1.34
N GLY A 29 -1.53 -23.22 -0.98
CA GLY A 29 -0.21 -23.68 -1.40
C GLY A 29 0.09 -23.39 -2.87
N ARG A 30 -0.60 -22.41 -3.45
CA ARG A 30 -0.46 -22.13 -4.88
C ARG A 30 0.34 -20.86 -5.19
N TYR A 31 0.82 -20.18 -4.17
CA TYR A 31 1.50 -18.91 -4.35
C TYR A 31 3.00 -19.16 -4.52
N SER A 32 3.52 -18.78 -5.67
CA SER A 32 4.93 -19.01 -5.98
C SER A 32 5.81 -17.94 -5.34
N ASP A 33 7.11 -18.19 -5.31
CA ASP A 33 8.07 -17.20 -4.83
C ASP A 33 8.02 -15.95 -5.69
N HIS A 34 7.83 -16.12 -7.00
CA HIS A 34 7.73 -14.99 -7.90
C HIS A 34 6.50 -14.13 -7.53
N GLN A 35 5.39 -14.76 -7.27
CA GLN A 35 4.17 -14.06 -6.87
C GLN A 35 4.34 -13.35 -5.53
N ARG A 36 5.05 -13.98 -4.60
CA ARG A 36 5.35 -13.33 -3.32
C ARG A 36 6.15 -12.07 -3.51
N ARG A 37 7.14 -12.13 -4.38
CA ARG A 37 7.98 -10.97 -4.65
C ARG A 37 7.23 -9.86 -5.34
N GLU A 38 6.32 -10.24 -6.24
CA GLU A 38 5.49 -9.24 -6.90
C GLU A 38 4.57 -8.56 -5.92
N LEU A 39 4.00 -9.32 -5.00
CA LEU A 39 3.17 -8.75 -3.97
C LEU A 39 3.97 -7.80 -3.08
N ALA A 40 5.17 -8.21 -2.71
CA ALA A 40 6.03 -7.36 -1.89
C ALA A 40 6.34 -6.05 -2.58
N THR A 41 6.62 -6.10 -3.89
CA THR A 41 6.86 -4.91 -4.68
C THR A 41 5.64 -3.99 -4.70
N ALA A 42 4.47 -4.57 -4.87
CA ALA A 42 3.24 -3.79 -4.88
C ALA A 42 3.00 -3.12 -3.52
N LEU A 43 3.29 -3.82 -2.44
CA LEU A 43 3.16 -3.24 -1.11
C LEU A 43 4.18 -2.14 -0.86
N ASP A 44 5.38 -2.30 -1.39
CA ASP A 44 6.40 -1.25 -1.31
C ASP A 44 5.93 0.01 -2.03
N GLU A 45 5.33 -0.16 -3.19
CA GLU A 45 4.82 0.96 -3.96
C GLU A 45 3.67 1.65 -3.23
N LEU A 46 2.80 0.86 -2.64
CA LEU A 46 1.71 1.42 -1.86
C LEU A 46 2.25 2.19 -0.66
N SER A 47 3.23 1.61 0.01
CA SER A 47 3.87 2.26 1.14
C SER A 47 4.47 3.60 0.74
N ALA A 48 5.17 3.61 -0.39
CA ALA A 48 5.80 4.84 -0.89
C ALA A 48 4.74 5.90 -1.21
N ALA A 49 3.66 5.49 -1.84
CA ALA A 49 2.59 6.42 -2.19
C ALA A 49 1.96 7.04 -0.95
N LEU A 50 1.76 6.24 0.08
CA LEU A 50 1.17 6.74 1.31
C LEU A 50 2.10 7.65 2.09
N ARG A 51 3.40 7.51 1.87
CA ARG A 51 4.39 8.35 2.55
C ARG A 51 4.66 9.65 1.84
N GLU A 52 4.15 9.82 0.64
CA GLU A 52 4.37 11.05 -0.08
C GLU A 52 3.79 12.23 0.68
N PRO A 53 4.50 13.35 0.70
CA PRO A 53 3.95 14.55 1.37
C PRO A 53 2.69 14.99 0.68
N THR A 54 1.76 15.47 1.46
CA THR A 54 0.54 16.03 0.91
C THR A 54 0.79 17.49 0.58
N ASP A 55 -0.14 18.10 -0.10
CA ASP A 55 -0.10 19.52 -0.37
C ASP A 55 -0.29 20.35 0.88
N GLU A 56 -0.84 19.77 1.90
CA GLU A 56 -1.04 20.44 3.16
C GLU A 56 0.27 20.61 3.87
N VAL A 57 0.47 21.75 4.45
CA VAL A 57 1.63 21.98 5.27
C VAL A 57 1.44 21.23 6.57
N VAL A 58 2.29 20.29 6.82
CA VAL A 58 2.21 19.53 8.04
C VAL A 58 3.08 20.19 9.06
N PRO A 59 2.57 20.56 10.16
CA PRO A 59 3.40 21.13 11.18
C PRO A 59 4.41 20.12 11.60
N MET A 60 5.47 20.47 11.73
CA MET A 60 6.35 19.53 11.95
C MET A 60 6.51 18.92 13.08
N VAL A 61 6.42 18.51 13.50
CA VAL A 61 6.30 18.11 14.39
C VAL A 61 6.75 17.13 14.80
N ILE A 62 7.00 16.94 15.03
CA ILE A 62 7.24 16.28 15.27
C ILE A 62 7.55 15.55 15.73
N GLU A 63 7.88 15.15 16.17
CA GLU A 63 8.14 14.44 16.39
C GLU A 63 8.39 13.83 16.88
N VAL A 64 8.63 13.50 17.45
CA VAL A 64 8.76 12.93 17.77
C VAL A 64 9.14 12.14 18.12
N GLU A 65 9.40 11.82 18.44
CA GLU A 65 9.71 11.11 18.66
C GLU A 65 9.82 10.48 19.08
N GLN A 66 9.90 10.03 19.29
CA GLN A 66 10.04 9.36 19.58
C GLN A 66 10.43 8.96 19.94
#